data_46754b7767d4f501bd05553cd8178eea
#
_entry.id   46754b7767d4f501bd05553cd8178eea
#
_cell.length_a   1.000
_cell.length_b   1.000
_cell.length_c   1.000
_cell.angle_alpha   90.00
_cell.angle_beta   90.00
_cell.angle_gamma   90.00
#
_symmetry.space_group_name_H-M   'P 1'
#
loop_
_entity.id
_entity.type
_entity.pdbx_description
1 polymer ?
#
loop_
_entity_poly.entity_id
_entity_poly.type
_entity_poly.pdbx_seq_one_letter_code
_entity_poly.pdbx_strand_id
1 'polypeptide(L)'
;MEALILIGGVGSRIKSIENEKPKCLINVSNKPFIYWIILYLLQNGIDKIIFCLSINQSIINHKIESYNFKNIEMKYSTESKPLGTGGAIINAINKITNEDFIVLNGDTIYDIPIKKLLNFHYHNNNDLTYSLHKLNERNTDYGGIEYQQNNQITSHYKLNRDSKSTIIDAGLRIINKKALYNYINSNNSSINKISFEDNIAPWFIKNLKVEGQIFQNEFYDIGNPESYKYTINKFDKMKNKLEKYFEKQ
;
A
#
# COMPACT_ATOMS: atom_id res chain seq x y z
N MET A 1 7.94 -14.14 0.50
CA MET A 1 7.63 -12.86 -0.22
C MET A 1 7.76 -11.71 0.76
N GLU A 2 8.26 -10.55 0.31
CA GLU A 2 8.49 -9.39 1.17
C GLU A 2 7.43 -8.31 0.90
N ALA A 3 7.02 -7.61 1.95
CA ALA A 3 6.10 -6.48 1.86
C ALA A 3 6.73 -5.20 2.40
N LEU A 4 6.51 -4.10 1.71
CA LEU A 4 6.89 -2.76 2.09
C LEU A 4 5.62 -1.98 2.42
N ILE A 5 5.52 -1.39 3.61
CA ILE A 5 4.36 -0.63 4.04
C ILE A 5 4.69 0.85 4.13
N LEU A 6 3.94 1.67 3.40
CA LEU A 6 4.09 3.13 3.38
C LEU A 6 3.31 3.75 4.53
N ILE A 7 3.97 4.06 5.66
CA ILE A 7 3.32 4.63 6.85
C ILE A 7 3.82 6.03 7.22
N GLY A 8 4.62 6.63 6.36
CA GLY A 8 5.22 7.97 6.56
C GLY A 8 4.27 9.17 6.35
N GLY A 9 3.01 8.94 6.00
CA GLY A 9 2.06 10.02 5.71
C GLY A 9 1.63 10.84 6.92
N VAL A 10 1.59 12.18 6.79
CA VAL A 10 1.25 13.14 7.86
C VAL A 10 -0.26 13.15 8.19
N GLY A 11 -1.10 12.39 7.46
CA GLY A 11 -2.53 12.21 7.75
C GLY A 11 -3.38 13.49 7.76
N SER A 12 -3.04 14.49 6.96
CA SER A 12 -3.68 15.82 6.99
C SER A 12 -5.21 15.81 6.83
N ARG A 13 -5.77 14.85 6.10
CA ARG A 13 -7.21 14.74 5.83
C ARG A 13 -8.03 14.13 6.96
N ILE A 14 -7.41 13.40 7.86
CA ILE A 14 -8.08 12.71 8.98
C ILE A 14 -7.83 13.39 10.34
N LYS A 15 -7.14 14.52 10.35
CA LYS A 15 -6.84 15.30 11.57
C LYS A 15 -8.07 15.69 12.38
N SER A 16 -9.24 15.78 11.77
CA SER A 16 -10.50 16.05 12.46
C SER A 16 -10.97 14.91 13.39
N ILE A 17 -10.43 13.71 13.23
CA ILE A 17 -10.82 12.54 14.03
C ILE A 17 -9.83 12.27 15.17
N GLU A 18 -8.51 12.33 14.89
CA GLU A 18 -7.46 12.21 15.90
C GLU A 18 -6.28 13.12 15.53
N ASN A 19 -6.18 14.26 16.20
CA ASN A 19 -5.25 15.35 15.83
C ASN A 19 -3.76 15.07 16.01
N GLU A 20 -3.37 14.08 16.83
CA GLU A 20 -1.97 13.92 17.26
C GLU A 20 -1.33 12.58 16.90
N LYS A 21 -2.11 11.60 16.41
CA LYS A 21 -1.59 10.27 16.12
C LYS A 21 -1.22 10.08 14.64
N PRO A 22 -0.13 9.37 14.36
CA PRO A 22 0.11 8.86 13.00
C PRO A 22 -1.10 8.05 12.50
N LYS A 23 -1.47 8.26 11.23
CA LYS A 23 -2.67 7.66 10.65
C LYS A 23 -2.77 6.14 10.85
N CYS A 24 -1.67 5.43 10.66
CA CYS A 24 -1.61 3.97 10.85
C CYS A 24 -1.86 3.52 12.29
N LEU A 25 -1.78 4.43 13.27
CA LEU A 25 -2.08 4.18 14.69
C LEU A 25 -3.52 4.53 15.08
N ILE A 26 -4.35 5.01 14.16
CA ILE A 26 -5.79 5.21 14.41
C ILE A 26 -6.45 3.84 14.65
N ASN A 27 -7.29 3.77 15.67
CA ASN A 27 -7.92 2.52 16.07
C ASN A 27 -9.10 2.15 15.15
N VAL A 28 -9.13 0.87 14.78
CA VAL A 28 -10.29 0.20 14.17
C VAL A 28 -10.54 -1.06 14.99
N SER A 29 -11.75 -1.27 15.48
CA SER A 29 -12.08 -2.43 16.34
C SER A 29 -11.09 -2.63 17.51
N ASN A 30 -10.81 -1.54 18.27
CA ASN A 30 -9.96 -1.52 19.46
C ASN A 30 -8.45 -1.81 19.26
N LYS A 31 -7.99 -1.89 18.02
CA LYS A 31 -6.56 -2.02 17.69
C LYS A 31 -6.16 -0.97 16.66
N PRO A 32 -4.90 -0.47 16.67
CA PRO A 32 -4.39 0.38 15.59
C PRO A 32 -4.50 -0.30 14.22
N PHE A 33 -4.78 0.47 13.19
CA PHE A 33 -4.99 -0.08 11.85
C PHE A 33 -3.78 -0.86 11.33
N ILE A 34 -2.56 -0.43 11.68
CA ILE A 34 -1.32 -1.15 11.34
C ILE A 34 -1.29 -2.58 11.91
N TYR A 35 -1.88 -2.82 13.09
CA TYR A 35 -2.01 -4.16 13.66
C TYR A 35 -2.76 -5.10 12.70
N TRP A 36 -3.85 -4.63 12.13
CA TRP A 36 -4.67 -5.40 11.19
C TRP A 36 -3.96 -5.61 9.85
N ILE A 37 -3.20 -4.61 9.36
CA ILE A 37 -2.38 -4.76 8.16
C ILE A 37 -1.34 -5.86 8.35
N ILE A 38 -0.66 -5.92 9.50
CA ILE A 38 0.31 -6.97 9.81
C ILE A 38 -0.37 -8.35 9.84
N LEU A 39 -1.51 -8.49 10.53
CA LEU A 39 -2.25 -9.76 10.54
C LEU A 39 -2.72 -10.17 9.15
N TYR A 40 -3.17 -9.22 8.32
CA TYR A 40 -3.57 -9.48 6.94
C TYR A 40 -2.40 -10.03 6.12
N LEU A 41 -1.21 -9.45 6.26
CA LEU A 41 -0.02 -9.93 5.57
C LEU A 41 0.38 -11.33 6.04
N LEU A 42 0.43 -11.57 7.35
CA LEU A 42 0.74 -12.88 7.93
C LEU A 42 -0.25 -13.96 7.46
N GLN A 43 -1.56 -13.66 7.43
CA GLN A 43 -2.58 -14.57 6.92
C GLN A 43 -2.36 -14.93 5.43
N ASN A 44 -1.75 -14.04 4.67
CA ASN A 44 -1.40 -14.26 3.27
C ASN A 44 0.00 -14.85 3.07
N GLY A 45 0.68 -15.29 4.15
CA GLY A 45 1.99 -15.92 4.09
C GLY A 45 3.14 -14.94 3.84
N ILE A 46 2.97 -13.68 4.19
CA ILE A 46 4.00 -12.64 4.12
C ILE A 46 4.57 -12.46 5.53
N ASP A 47 5.78 -12.93 5.72
CA ASP A 47 6.49 -12.99 7.01
C ASP A 47 7.67 -12.03 7.12
N LYS A 48 7.95 -11.26 6.06
CA LYS A 48 8.98 -10.25 6.05
C LYS A 48 8.41 -8.90 5.63
N ILE A 49 8.44 -7.94 6.55
CA ILE A 49 7.83 -6.62 6.39
C ILE A 49 8.87 -5.52 6.60
N ILE A 50 8.91 -4.56 5.66
CA ILE A 50 9.71 -3.35 5.74
C ILE A 50 8.76 -2.16 5.94
N PHE A 51 8.87 -1.47 7.06
CA PHE A 51 8.07 -0.27 7.36
C PHE A 51 8.81 0.98 6.89
N CYS A 52 8.20 1.73 5.97
CA CYS A 52 8.71 3.04 5.54
C CYS A 52 8.14 4.13 6.46
N LEU A 53 9.01 4.73 7.26
CA LEU A 53 8.70 5.70 8.30
C LEU A 53 9.18 7.09 7.90
N SER A 54 8.37 8.10 8.19
CA SER A 54 8.84 9.49 8.19
C SER A 54 9.74 9.77 9.40
N ILE A 55 10.46 10.87 9.30
CA ILE A 55 11.24 11.41 10.42
C ILE A 55 10.39 11.56 11.69
N ASN A 56 10.98 11.28 12.85
CA ASN A 56 10.36 11.40 14.19
C ASN A 56 9.16 10.46 14.46
N GLN A 57 9.05 9.34 13.78
CA GLN A 57 7.97 8.36 14.00
C GLN A 57 8.38 7.14 14.85
N SER A 58 9.30 7.29 15.80
CA SER A 58 9.72 6.20 16.72
C SER A 58 8.56 5.61 17.51
N ILE A 59 7.50 6.37 17.78
CA ILE A 59 6.29 5.88 18.42
C ILE A 59 5.62 4.72 17.65
N ILE A 60 5.73 4.72 16.33
CA ILE A 60 5.18 3.64 15.49
C ILE A 60 5.96 2.35 15.73
N ASN A 61 7.30 2.42 15.72
CA ASN A 61 8.16 1.25 15.94
C ASN A 61 7.86 0.61 17.30
N HIS A 62 7.89 1.40 18.40
CA HIS A 62 7.59 0.92 19.72
C HIS A 62 6.20 0.28 19.81
N LYS A 63 5.21 0.88 19.11
CA LYS A 63 3.85 0.32 19.11
C LYS A 63 3.78 -1.01 18.36
N ILE A 64 4.43 -1.14 17.21
CA ILE A 64 4.48 -2.39 16.44
C ILE A 64 5.20 -3.48 17.25
N GLU A 65 6.36 -3.16 17.83
CA GLU A 65 7.16 -4.10 18.64
C GLU A 65 6.41 -4.55 19.91
N SER A 66 5.59 -3.68 20.51
CA SER A 66 4.81 -4.02 21.70
C SER A 66 3.79 -5.15 21.50
N TYR A 67 3.42 -5.47 20.25
CA TYR A 67 2.51 -6.59 19.96
C TYR A 67 3.20 -7.95 19.93
N ASN A 68 4.53 -7.99 19.91
CA ASN A 68 5.35 -9.20 19.95
C ASN A 68 4.88 -10.28 18.95
N PHE A 69 4.63 -9.88 17.70
CA PHE A 69 4.28 -10.82 16.64
C PHE A 69 5.38 -11.86 16.47
N LYS A 70 4.99 -13.13 16.42
CA LYS A 70 5.92 -14.24 16.19
C LYS A 70 6.04 -14.56 14.71
N ASN A 71 7.14 -15.22 14.33
CA ASN A 71 7.36 -15.71 12.95
C ASN A 71 7.31 -14.61 11.87
N ILE A 72 7.80 -13.41 12.20
CA ILE A 72 7.85 -12.27 11.29
C ILE A 72 9.21 -11.57 11.40
N GLU A 73 9.83 -11.30 10.26
CA GLU A 73 11.01 -10.43 10.16
C GLU A 73 10.54 -8.99 9.90
N MET A 74 10.85 -8.08 10.81
CA MET A 74 10.50 -6.67 10.68
C MET A 74 11.75 -5.82 10.46
N LYS A 75 11.70 -4.95 9.45
CA LYS A 75 12.73 -3.95 9.18
C LYS A 75 12.10 -2.58 9.09
N TYR A 76 12.90 -1.56 9.37
CA TYR A 76 12.47 -0.17 9.31
C TYR A 76 13.35 0.61 8.33
N SER A 77 12.72 1.40 7.47
CA SER A 77 13.37 2.35 6.57
C SER A 77 12.89 3.75 6.91
N THR A 78 13.71 4.47 7.68
CA THR A 78 13.36 5.82 8.15
C THR A 78 13.91 6.87 7.19
N GLU A 79 13.09 7.85 6.84
CA GLU A 79 13.46 9.02 6.06
C GLU A 79 14.17 10.04 6.95
N SER A 80 15.21 10.69 6.43
CA SER A 80 15.87 11.84 7.09
C SER A 80 15.16 13.18 6.75
N LYS A 81 14.36 13.19 5.67
CA LYS A 81 13.51 14.29 5.19
C LYS A 81 12.32 13.69 4.45
N PRO A 82 11.20 14.40 4.29
CA PRO A 82 10.04 13.89 3.54
C PRO A 82 10.40 13.55 2.09
N LEU A 83 10.39 12.25 1.74
CA LEU A 83 10.78 11.75 0.41
C LEU A 83 9.60 11.54 -0.54
N GLY A 84 8.36 11.56 -0.04
CA GLY A 84 7.16 11.20 -0.81
C GLY A 84 7.02 9.68 -0.99
N THR A 85 5.88 9.24 -1.55
CA THR A 85 5.53 7.81 -1.68
C THR A 85 6.55 7.02 -2.50
N GLY A 86 6.99 7.56 -3.63
CA GLY A 86 8.03 6.95 -4.48
C GLY A 86 9.42 6.99 -3.84
N GLY A 87 9.77 8.12 -3.22
CA GLY A 87 11.06 8.25 -2.54
C GLY A 87 11.19 7.32 -1.34
N ALA A 88 10.12 7.06 -0.60
CA ALA A 88 10.09 6.08 0.49
C ALA A 88 10.37 4.66 0.00
N ILE A 89 9.78 4.26 -1.16
CA ILE A 89 10.05 2.96 -1.78
C ILE A 89 11.53 2.84 -2.19
N ILE A 90 12.05 3.86 -2.86
CA ILE A 90 13.47 3.89 -3.30
C ILE A 90 14.42 3.83 -2.10
N ASN A 91 14.13 4.57 -1.02
CA ASN A 91 14.93 4.57 0.20
C ASN A 91 14.99 3.18 0.87
N ALA A 92 13.92 2.39 0.73
CA ALA A 92 13.82 1.06 1.31
C ALA A 92 14.37 -0.07 0.41
N ILE A 93 14.68 0.19 -0.87
CA ILE A 93 14.95 -0.85 -1.88
C ILE A 93 16.10 -1.79 -1.51
N ASN A 94 17.14 -1.28 -0.83
CA ASN A 94 18.28 -2.07 -0.40
C ASN A 94 17.96 -3.05 0.76
N LYS A 95 16.81 -2.90 1.39
CA LYS A 95 16.31 -3.82 2.42
C LYS A 95 15.49 -4.97 1.84
N ILE A 96 15.08 -4.86 0.58
CA ILE A 96 14.37 -5.87 -0.20
C ILE A 96 15.39 -6.88 -0.74
N THR A 97 15.13 -8.18 -0.56
CA THR A 97 15.98 -9.26 -1.08
C THR A 97 15.35 -9.99 -2.26
N ASN A 98 14.02 -10.04 -2.34
CA ASN A 98 13.29 -10.67 -3.44
C ASN A 98 13.37 -9.84 -4.74
N GLU A 99 13.23 -10.52 -5.88
CA GLU A 99 13.12 -9.87 -7.20
C GLU A 99 11.83 -9.06 -7.33
N ASP A 100 10.73 -9.61 -6.84
CA ASP A 100 9.44 -8.94 -6.77
C ASP A 100 9.04 -8.74 -5.33
N PHE A 101 8.43 -7.61 -5.02
CA PHE A 101 7.99 -7.29 -3.67
C PHE A 101 6.64 -6.57 -3.69
N ILE A 102 5.94 -6.70 -2.58
CA ILE A 102 4.64 -6.08 -2.38
C ILE A 102 4.84 -4.68 -1.78
N VAL A 103 4.06 -3.71 -2.25
CA VAL A 103 3.96 -2.37 -1.65
C VAL A 103 2.52 -2.17 -1.20
N LEU A 104 2.34 -1.81 0.08
CA LEU A 104 1.03 -1.45 0.65
C LEU A 104 1.03 -0.02 1.15
N ASN A 105 -0.11 0.64 0.97
CA ASN A 105 -0.40 1.85 1.72
C ASN A 105 -0.71 1.49 3.18
N GLY A 106 -0.20 2.29 4.13
CA GLY A 106 -0.39 2.05 5.56
C GLY A 106 -1.74 2.49 6.13
N ASP A 107 -2.67 2.85 5.26
CA ASP A 107 -4.00 3.33 5.59
C ASP A 107 -5.13 2.59 4.86
N THR A 108 -4.79 1.51 4.12
CA THR A 108 -5.77 0.70 3.39
C THR A 108 -5.55 -0.80 3.62
N ILE A 109 -6.63 -1.57 3.63
CA ILE A 109 -6.64 -3.04 3.51
C ILE A 109 -7.63 -3.40 2.42
N TYR A 110 -7.15 -4.12 1.41
CA TYR A 110 -8.02 -4.72 0.41
C TYR A 110 -8.09 -6.23 0.67
N ASP A 111 -9.27 -6.73 1.09
CA ASP A 111 -9.45 -8.13 1.53
C ASP A 111 -9.39 -9.12 0.36
N ILE A 112 -8.27 -9.14 -0.33
CA ILE A 112 -8.01 -10.04 -1.45
C ILE A 112 -7.03 -11.15 -1.08
N PRO A 113 -7.09 -12.32 -1.74
CA PRO A 113 -6.03 -13.32 -1.64
C PRO A 113 -4.79 -12.81 -2.39
N ILE A 114 -3.76 -12.36 -1.66
CA ILE A 114 -2.52 -11.82 -2.27
C ILE A 114 -1.91 -12.82 -3.26
N LYS A 115 -2.02 -14.12 -2.98
CA LYS A 115 -1.56 -15.18 -3.88
C LYS A 115 -2.19 -15.10 -5.29
N LYS A 116 -3.45 -14.66 -5.41
CA LYS A 116 -4.08 -14.48 -6.73
C LYS A 116 -3.44 -13.34 -7.51
N LEU A 117 -3.14 -12.24 -6.83
CA LEU A 117 -2.45 -11.10 -7.45
C LEU A 117 -1.02 -11.46 -7.84
N LEU A 118 -0.30 -12.22 -6.99
CA LEU A 118 1.04 -12.74 -7.31
C LEU A 118 1.01 -13.67 -8.53
N ASN A 119 0.06 -14.59 -8.58
CA ASN A 119 -0.08 -15.49 -9.73
C ASN A 119 -0.35 -14.71 -11.03
N PHE A 120 -1.20 -13.66 -10.96
CA PHE A 120 -1.46 -12.77 -12.10
C PHE A 120 -0.17 -12.03 -12.51
N HIS A 121 0.59 -11.51 -11.56
CA HIS A 121 1.86 -10.83 -11.81
C HIS A 121 2.85 -11.74 -12.56
N TYR A 122 3.10 -12.93 -12.04
CA TYR A 122 4.05 -13.89 -12.62
C TYR A 122 3.59 -14.45 -13.95
N HIS A 123 2.31 -14.84 -14.07
CA HIS A 123 1.77 -15.38 -15.32
C HIS A 123 1.90 -14.42 -16.48
N ASN A 124 1.76 -13.13 -16.22
CA ASN A 124 1.85 -12.08 -17.22
C ASN A 124 3.28 -11.50 -17.37
N ASN A 125 4.25 -11.89 -16.56
CA ASN A 125 5.60 -11.31 -16.52
C ASN A 125 5.54 -9.77 -16.40
N ASN A 126 4.78 -9.26 -15.44
CA ASN A 126 4.59 -7.84 -15.24
C ASN A 126 5.78 -7.20 -14.49
N ASP A 127 6.09 -5.96 -14.81
CA ASP A 127 7.05 -5.14 -14.04
C ASP A 127 6.37 -4.43 -12.86
N LEU A 128 5.06 -4.14 -13.01
CA LEU A 128 4.20 -3.56 -12.00
C LEU A 128 2.79 -4.13 -12.12
N THR A 129 2.23 -4.60 -11.02
CA THR A 129 0.84 -5.06 -10.96
C THR A 129 0.06 -4.31 -9.89
N TYR A 130 -1.08 -3.76 -10.28
CA TYR A 130 -2.02 -3.11 -9.36
C TYR A 130 -3.12 -4.07 -8.91
N SER A 131 -3.48 -4.02 -7.63
CA SER A 131 -4.80 -4.44 -7.19
C SER A 131 -5.78 -3.29 -7.43
N LEU A 132 -6.82 -3.55 -8.22
CA LEU A 132 -7.79 -2.53 -8.61
C LEU A 132 -9.13 -2.76 -7.91
N HIS A 133 -9.73 -1.67 -7.42
CA HIS A 133 -11.07 -1.67 -6.87
C HIS A 133 -11.99 -0.82 -7.73
N LYS A 134 -13.20 -1.34 -8.00
CA LYS A 134 -14.23 -0.61 -8.75
C LYS A 134 -15.21 0.03 -7.78
N LEU A 135 -15.28 1.34 -7.78
CA LEU A 135 -16.28 2.11 -7.06
C LEU A 135 -17.63 2.07 -7.79
N ASN A 136 -18.73 2.16 -7.05
CA ASN A 136 -20.08 2.25 -7.63
C ASN A 136 -20.26 3.54 -8.42
N GLU A 137 -19.67 4.62 -7.95
CA GLU A 137 -19.68 5.94 -8.58
C GLU A 137 -18.33 6.62 -8.45
N ARG A 138 -18.09 7.66 -9.24
CA ARG A 138 -16.84 8.44 -9.18
C ARG A 138 -16.73 9.15 -7.83
N ASN A 139 -15.63 8.90 -7.13
CA ASN A 139 -15.28 9.60 -5.91
C ASN A 139 -13.95 10.34 -6.09
N THR A 140 -13.96 11.66 -5.90
CA THR A 140 -12.79 12.55 -6.07
C THR A 140 -11.75 12.41 -4.97
N ASP A 141 -12.07 11.73 -3.87
CA ASP A 141 -11.13 11.43 -2.78
C ASP A 141 -10.08 10.39 -3.16
N TYR A 142 -10.30 9.69 -4.28
CA TYR A 142 -9.36 8.73 -4.84
C TYR A 142 -8.84 9.20 -6.19
N GLY A 143 -7.58 8.85 -6.48
CA GLY A 143 -7.04 8.92 -7.82
C GLY A 143 -7.71 7.87 -8.72
N GLY A 144 -7.76 8.13 -10.03
CA GLY A 144 -8.33 7.18 -10.98
C GLY A 144 -7.26 6.35 -11.68
N ILE A 145 -7.60 5.13 -12.05
CA ILE A 145 -6.83 4.28 -12.95
C ILE A 145 -7.60 4.13 -14.25
N GLU A 146 -6.95 4.42 -15.38
CA GLU A 146 -7.46 4.05 -16.69
C GLU A 146 -6.74 2.79 -17.17
N TYR A 147 -7.52 1.83 -17.68
CA TYR A 147 -6.98 0.57 -18.15
C TYR A 147 -7.79 0.05 -19.35
N GLN A 148 -7.17 -0.81 -20.15
CA GLN A 148 -7.77 -1.44 -21.31
C GLN A 148 -8.38 -2.82 -20.93
N GLN A 149 -9.19 -3.39 -21.84
CA GLN A 149 -9.82 -4.71 -21.64
C GLN A 149 -8.81 -5.87 -21.45
N ASN A 150 -7.57 -5.70 -21.93
CA ASN A 150 -6.46 -6.62 -21.72
C ASN A 150 -5.74 -6.44 -20.37
N ASN A 151 -6.34 -5.72 -19.44
CA ASN A 151 -5.80 -5.37 -18.11
C ASN A 151 -4.60 -4.41 -18.10
N GLN A 152 -4.14 -3.92 -19.26
CA GLN A 152 -3.05 -2.95 -19.36
C GLN A 152 -3.46 -1.61 -18.76
N ILE A 153 -2.63 -1.08 -17.87
CA ILE A 153 -2.80 0.26 -17.31
C ILE A 153 -2.30 1.30 -18.31
N THR A 154 -3.11 2.30 -18.59
CA THR A 154 -2.76 3.40 -19.49
C THR A 154 -2.51 4.71 -18.75
N SER A 155 -3.12 4.91 -17.60
CA SER A 155 -2.92 6.11 -16.79
C SER A 155 -3.18 5.85 -15.31
N HIS A 156 -2.41 6.53 -14.46
CA HIS A 156 -2.63 6.60 -13.02
C HIS A 156 -2.71 8.07 -12.60
N TYR A 157 -3.89 8.48 -12.18
CA TYR A 157 -4.16 9.86 -11.76
C TYR A 157 -4.07 9.97 -10.25
N LYS A 158 -3.36 10.98 -9.79
CA LYS A 158 -3.37 11.36 -8.38
C LYS A 158 -4.71 11.96 -7.99
N LEU A 159 -4.96 12.01 -6.69
CA LEU A 159 -6.09 12.67 -6.07
C LEU A 159 -6.41 14.05 -6.71
N ASN A 160 -7.69 14.35 -6.87
CA ASN A 160 -8.20 15.63 -7.40
C ASN A 160 -7.82 15.95 -8.86
N ARG A 161 -7.38 14.97 -9.65
CA ARG A 161 -7.18 15.15 -11.09
C ARG A 161 -8.39 14.64 -11.89
N ASP A 162 -8.55 15.16 -13.11
CA ASP A 162 -9.72 15.00 -13.98
C ASP A 162 -9.95 13.57 -14.53
N SER A 163 -9.61 12.55 -13.79
CA SER A 163 -9.98 11.18 -14.16
C SER A 163 -11.48 10.99 -14.04
N LYS A 164 -12.11 10.46 -15.08
CA LYS A 164 -13.51 10.01 -15.05
C LYS A 164 -13.66 8.56 -14.59
N SER A 165 -12.56 7.87 -14.32
CA SER A 165 -12.56 6.46 -13.95
C SER A 165 -13.21 6.23 -12.59
N THR A 166 -14.02 5.18 -12.50
CA THR A 166 -14.50 4.60 -11.24
C THR A 166 -13.57 3.50 -10.71
N ILE A 167 -12.50 3.20 -11.44
CA ILE A 167 -11.47 2.24 -11.03
C ILE A 167 -10.39 2.98 -10.28
N ILE A 168 -10.01 2.46 -9.11
CA ILE A 168 -8.98 3.05 -8.26
C ILE A 168 -7.88 2.02 -7.97
N ASP A 169 -6.69 2.52 -7.67
CA ASP A 169 -5.65 1.75 -7.02
C ASP A 169 -6.03 1.50 -5.56
N ALA A 170 -6.19 0.23 -5.18
CA ALA A 170 -6.58 -0.16 -3.83
C ALA A 170 -5.41 -0.16 -2.83
N GLY A 171 -4.26 0.41 -3.20
CA GLY A 171 -3.14 0.59 -2.30
C GLY A 171 -2.28 -0.65 -2.06
N LEU A 172 -2.49 -1.74 -2.82
CA LEU A 172 -1.65 -2.94 -2.81
C LEU A 172 -1.12 -3.19 -4.21
N ARG A 173 0.21 -3.21 -4.36
CA ARG A 173 0.89 -3.33 -5.66
C ARG A 173 2.02 -4.36 -5.56
N ILE A 174 2.39 -4.97 -6.69
CA ILE A 174 3.59 -5.80 -6.80
C ILE A 174 4.53 -5.10 -7.76
N ILE A 175 5.78 -4.92 -7.36
CA ILE A 175 6.80 -4.20 -8.12
C ILE A 175 8.00 -5.12 -8.34
N ASN A 176 8.46 -5.20 -9.59
CA ASN A 176 9.73 -5.83 -9.91
C ASN A 176 10.89 -4.91 -9.52
N LYS A 177 11.83 -5.44 -8.74
CA LYS A 177 12.96 -4.68 -8.17
C LYS A 177 13.89 -4.16 -9.26
N LYS A 178 14.18 -4.97 -10.29
CA LYS A 178 15.00 -4.58 -11.43
C LYS A 178 14.39 -3.44 -12.22
N ALA A 179 13.07 -3.50 -12.44
CA ALA A 179 12.31 -2.43 -13.08
C ALA A 179 12.41 -1.11 -12.31
N LEU A 180 12.36 -1.17 -10.97
CA LEU A 180 12.54 0.03 -10.14
C LEU A 180 13.98 0.57 -10.21
N TYR A 181 15.01 -0.28 -10.26
CA TYR A 181 16.38 0.16 -10.51
C TYR A 181 16.55 0.81 -11.88
N ASN A 182 15.89 0.30 -12.93
CA ASN A 182 15.89 0.91 -14.25
C ASN A 182 15.32 2.34 -14.20
N TYR A 183 14.21 2.55 -13.45
CA TYR A 183 13.68 3.90 -13.21
C TYR A 183 14.71 4.81 -12.53
N ILE A 184 15.33 4.36 -11.44
CA ILE A 184 16.31 5.13 -10.68
C ILE A 184 17.48 5.56 -11.57
N ASN A 185 18.04 4.63 -12.33
CA ASN A 185 19.18 4.88 -13.22
C ASN A 185 18.86 5.82 -14.38
N SER A 186 17.65 5.68 -14.95
CA SER A 186 17.22 6.52 -16.10
C SER A 186 16.90 7.96 -15.71
N ASN A 187 16.60 8.23 -14.43
CA ASN A 187 16.17 9.54 -13.99
C ASN A 187 17.21 10.31 -13.16
N ASN A 188 18.45 9.80 -13.03
CA ASN A 188 19.52 10.40 -12.22
C ASN A 188 18.99 10.88 -10.83
N SER A 189 18.11 10.08 -10.24
CA SER A 189 17.32 10.53 -9.10
C SER A 189 18.20 10.59 -7.84
N SER A 190 18.86 11.74 -7.65
CA SER A 190 19.14 12.15 -6.26
C SER A 190 17.79 12.03 -5.51
N ILE A 191 17.80 11.39 -4.33
CA ILE A 191 16.57 11.12 -3.55
C ILE A 191 15.94 12.44 -3.12
N ASN A 192 15.20 13.05 -4.04
CA ASN A 192 14.34 14.20 -3.81
C ASN A 192 12.92 13.70 -3.50
N LYS A 193 12.01 14.59 -3.21
CA LYS A 193 10.61 14.26 -2.99
C LYS A 193 10.00 13.68 -4.27
N ILE A 194 9.84 12.34 -4.32
CA ILE A 194 9.32 11.59 -5.46
C ILE A 194 7.95 11.02 -5.09
N SER A 195 6.92 11.34 -5.87
CA SER A 195 5.60 10.70 -5.78
C SER A 195 5.61 9.43 -6.61
N PHE A 196 5.07 8.33 -6.08
CA PHE A 196 4.87 7.13 -6.87
C PHE A 196 3.92 7.40 -8.04
N GLU A 197 2.82 8.08 -7.77
CA GLU A 197 1.73 8.34 -8.70
C GLU A 197 2.11 9.36 -9.79
N ASP A 198 2.92 10.38 -9.44
CA ASP A 198 3.28 11.45 -10.38
C ASP A 198 4.60 11.18 -11.14
N ASN A 199 5.48 10.33 -10.60
CA ASN A 199 6.82 10.14 -11.15
C ASN A 199 7.08 8.68 -11.58
N ILE A 200 6.92 7.71 -10.67
CA ILE A 200 7.28 6.31 -10.94
C ILE A 200 6.24 5.66 -11.85
N ALA A 201 4.96 5.73 -11.50
CA ALA A 201 3.90 5.06 -12.24
C ALA A 201 3.81 5.52 -13.71
N PRO A 202 3.86 6.82 -14.06
CA PRO A 202 3.85 7.25 -15.45
C PRO A 202 5.07 6.75 -16.26
N TRP A 203 6.25 6.70 -15.61
CA TRP A 203 7.44 6.17 -16.27
C TRP A 203 7.32 4.65 -16.52
N PHE A 204 6.81 3.88 -15.53
CA PHE A 204 6.56 2.45 -15.69
C PHE A 204 5.54 2.18 -16.79
N ILE A 205 4.41 2.90 -16.79
CA ILE A 205 3.35 2.77 -17.81
C ILE A 205 3.88 3.02 -19.22
N LYS A 206 4.80 3.98 -19.37
CA LYS A 206 5.39 4.33 -20.66
C LYS A 206 6.43 3.32 -21.15
N ASN A 207 7.21 2.73 -20.27
CA ASN A 207 8.45 2.02 -20.63
C ASN A 207 8.42 0.51 -20.32
N LEU A 208 7.46 0.03 -19.53
CA LEU A 208 7.45 -1.30 -18.96
C LEU A 208 6.05 -1.93 -19.05
N LYS A 209 5.96 -3.20 -18.67
CA LYS A 209 4.68 -3.91 -18.64
C LYS A 209 3.95 -3.67 -17.33
N VAL A 210 2.86 -2.91 -17.40
CA VAL A 210 2.04 -2.52 -16.25
C VAL A 210 0.60 -2.97 -16.45
N GLU A 211 0.13 -3.85 -15.57
CA GLU A 211 -1.23 -4.36 -15.60
C GLU A 211 -1.91 -4.24 -14.24
N GLY A 212 -3.23 -4.39 -14.23
CA GLY A 212 -4.02 -4.36 -13.02
C GLY A 212 -5.08 -5.44 -13.01
N GLN A 213 -5.34 -6.00 -11.83
CA GLN A 213 -6.40 -6.97 -11.63
C GLN A 213 -7.51 -6.37 -10.76
N ILE A 214 -8.73 -6.35 -11.26
CA ILE A 214 -9.92 -5.92 -10.52
C ILE A 214 -10.39 -7.06 -9.62
N PHE A 215 -10.65 -6.72 -8.36
CA PHE A 215 -11.32 -7.60 -7.40
C PHE A 215 -12.62 -6.95 -6.92
N GLN A 216 -13.56 -7.77 -6.44
CA GLN A 216 -14.85 -7.32 -5.89
C GLN A 216 -14.95 -7.59 -4.38
N ASN A 217 -13.81 -7.50 -3.72
CA ASN A 217 -13.70 -7.74 -2.29
C ASN A 217 -13.91 -6.44 -1.50
N GLU A 218 -14.10 -6.55 -0.19
CA GLU A 218 -14.21 -5.41 0.70
C GLU A 218 -12.91 -4.60 0.71
N PHE A 219 -13.06 -3.29 0.58
CA PHE A 219 -11.97 -2.31 0.61
C PHE A 219 -12.13 -1.43 1.85
N TYR A 220 -11.18 -1.51 2.74
CA TYR A 220 -11.13 -0.76 3.99
C TYR A 220 -10.10 0.35 3.87
N ASP A 221 -10.53 1.59 4.01
CA ASP A 221 -9.69 2.78 3.96
C ASP A 221 -9.94 3.66 5.18
N ILE A 222 -8.87 4.16 5.77
CA ILE A 222 -8.92 5.14 6.85
C ILE A 222 -8.33 6.49 6.44
N GLY A 223 -8.29 6.76 5.13
CA GLY A 223 -7.66 7.91 4.50
C GLY A 223 -8.37 9.24 4.72
N ASN A 224 -9.68 9.20 4.85
CA ASN A 224 -10.54 10.36 5.10
C ASN A 224 -11.67 9.99 6.08
N PRO A 225 -12.43 10.99 6.62
CA PRO A 225 -13.48 10.74 7.62
C PRO A 225 -14.62 9.84 7.14
N GLU A 226 -15.01 9.92 5.88
CA GLU A 226 -16.10 9.13 5.31
C GLU A 226 -15.69 7.65 5.17
N SER A 227 -14.55 7.38 4.55
CA SER A 227 -14.01 6.01 4.41
C SER A 227 -13.69 5.40 5.77
N TYR A 228 -13.20 6.18 6.73
CA TYR A 228 -12.99 5.72 8.10
C TYR A 228 -14.30 5.29 8.77
N LYS A 229 -15.37 6.09 8.66
CA LYS A 229 -16.69 5.73 9.19
C LYS A 229 -17.23 4.45 8.55
N TYR A 230 -17.08 4.31 7.23
CA TYR A 230 -17.42 3.08 6.52
C TYR A 230 -16.64 1.89 7.07
N THR A 231 -15.32 2.04 7.19
CA THR A 231 -14.41 1.00 7.67
C THR A 231 -14.81 0.54 9.07
N ILE A 232 -15.01 1.44 10.03
CA ILE A 232 -15.45 1.07 11.39
C ILE A 232 -16.71 0.22 11.37
N ASN A 233 -17.70 0.60 10.56
CA ASN A 233 -18.99 -0.06 10.52
C ASN A 233 -18.95 -1.45 9.85
N LYS A 234 -17.97 -1.71 9.00
CA LYS A 234 -17.87 -2.95 8.20
C LYS A 234 -16.73 -3.89 8.61
N PHE A 235 -15.85 -3.44 9.50
CA PHE A 235 -14.59 -4.15 9.77
C PHE A 235 -14.74 -5.44 10.58
N ASP A 236 -15.85 -5.67 11.27
CA ASP A 236 -16.03 -6.85 12.13
C ASP A 236 -15.83 -8.18 11.39
N LYS A 237 -16.27 -8.27 10.13
CA LYS A 237 -16.03 -9.45 9.31
C LYS A 237 -14.54 -9.71 9.09
N MET A 238 -13.78 -8.66 8.76
CA MET A 238 -12.33 -8.74 8.55
C MET A 238 -11.61 -9.06 9.87
N LYS A 239 -11.96 -8.39 10.95
CA LYS A 239 -11.46 -8.67 12.29
C LYS A 239 -11.60 -10.13 12.64
N ASN A 240 -12.82 -10.68 12.60
CA ASN A 240 -13.10 -12.08 12.95
C ASN A 240 -12.29 -13.06 12.07
N LYS A 241 -12.12 -12.75 10.78
CA LYS A 241 -11.31 -13.55 9.86
C LYS A 241 -9.84 -13.57 10.28
N LEU A 242 -9.28 -12.42 10.64
CA LEU A 242 -7.87 -12.27 11.03
C LEU A 242 -7.59 -12.86 12.42
N GLU A 243 -8.44 -12.61 13.40
CA GLU A 243 -8.30 -13.15 14.77
C GLU A 243 -8.39 -14.68 14.75
N LYS A 244 -9.37 -15.26 14.06
CA LYS A 244 -9.50 -16.72 13.91
C LYS A 244 -8.28 -17.39 13.26
N TYR A 245 -7.59 -16.69 12.38
CA TYR A 245 -6.33 -17.19 11.81
C TYR A 245 -5.23 -17.22 12.87
N PHE A 246 -5.15 -16.17 13.69
CA PHE A 246 -4.09 -16.00 14.68
C PHE A 246 -4.24 -16.95 15.88
N GLU A 247 -5.48 -17.27 16.29
CA GLU A 247 -5.76 -18.23 17.37
C GLU A 247 -5.36 -19.68 17.04
N LYS A 248 -5.13 -19.98 15.76
CA LYS A 248 -4.76 -21.31 15.27
C LYS A 248 -3.24 -21.52 15.12
N GLN A 249 -2.44 -20.48 15.38
CA GLN A 249 -0.96 -20.51 15.32
C GLN A 249 -0.34 -20.51 16.73
#